data_73e9441e79a25da7662663ef93107cd3
#
_entry.id   73e9441e79a25da7662663ef93107cd3
#
_cell.length_a   1.000
_cell.length_b   1.000
_cell.length_c   1.000
_cell.angle_alpha   90.00
_cell.angle_beta   90.00
_cell.angle_gamma   90.00
#
_symmetry.space_group_name_H-M   'P 1'
#
loop_
_entity.id
_entity.type
_entity.pdbx_description
1 polymer ?
#
loop_
_entity_poly.entity_id
_entity_poly.type
_entity_poly.pdbx_seq_one_letter_code
_entity_poly.pdbx_strand_id
1 'polypeptide(L)'
;MIRAEDFSVQLIKAVPMIGLGIILFLVLLMLSWRNWGKRHNYIVRFRFLAKIPLVGTLFSNYYSAYFALEWGKLFQQGLELNQIIECLLVIDGKSLMQELAADLKIRLAQGNTLAAELGRYPFLTKEFSRIVFQGEARGNLAKELLTYSQLVWRRFFNQLEFLVSWLQPLVFLIVALLIVSLYLTMLLPLTNLEGIL
;
A
#
# COMPACT_ATOMS: atom_id res chain seq x y z
N MET A 1 47.01 12.25 17.28
CA MET A 1 46.44 10.96 17.64
C MET A 1 45.11 11.04 18.43
N ILE A 2 44.70 12.21 18.88
CA ILE A 2 43.49 12.47 19.71
C ILE A 2 42.18 12.52 18.90
N ARG A 3 42.21 12.58 17.56
CA ARG A 3 41.04 12.76 16.69
C ARG A 3 40.27 11.48 16.32
N ALA A 4 40.89 10.31 16.48
CA ALA A 4 40.21 9.05 16.09
C ALA A 4 39.39 8.47 17.27
N GLU A 5 39.75 8.73 18.50
CA GLU A 5 39.04 8.24 19.69
C GLU A 5 37.70 8.99 19.91
N ASP A 6 37.71 10.33 19.72
CA ASP A 6 36.51 11.12 19.84
C ASP A 6 35.49 10.77 18.74
N PHE A 7 35.95 10.40 17.55
CA PHE A 7 35.09 10.01 16.42
C PHE A 7 34.42 8.64 16.65
N SER A 8 35.13 7.67 17.23
CA SER A 8 34.58 6.35 17.52
C SER A 8 33.57 6.38 18.66
N VAL A 9 33.81 7.15 19.71
CA VAL A 9 32.90 7.33 20.85
C VAL A 9 31.63 8.12 20.42
N GLN A 10 31.79 9.11 19.57
CA GLN A 10 30.62 9.83 18.97
C GLN A 10 29.81 8.94 18.05
N LEU A 11 30.41 8.09 17.22
CA LEU A 11 29.71 7.13 16.39
C LEU A 11 28.91 6.12 17.21
N ILE A 12 29.46 5.57 18.27
CA ILE A 12 28.78 4.61 19.15
C ILE A 12 27.57 5.22 19.85
N LYS A 13 27.65 6.49 20.26
CA LYS A 13 26.51 7.21 20.83
C LYS A 13 25.52 7.67 19.78
N ALA A 14 25.95 7.92 18.55
CA ALA A 14 25.10 8.37 17.46
C ALA A 14 24.23 7.25 16.85
N VAL A 15 24.73 6.00 16.82
CA VAL A 15 23.98 4.87 16.22
C VAL A 15 22.61 4.64 16.88
N PRO A 16 22.46 4.52 18.21
CA PRO A 16 21.16 4.37 18.84
C PRO A 16 20.30 5.65 18.73
N MET A 17 20.91 6.84 18.75
CA MET A 17 20.18 8.10 18.54
C MET A 17 19.65 8.23 17.11
N ILE A 18 20.43 7.85 16.11
CA ILE A 18 20.01 7.85 14.70
C ILE A 18 18.87 6.83 14.50
N GLY A 19 18.99 5.62 15.08
CA GLY A 19 17.94 4.61 15.03
C GLY A 19 16.62 5.09 15.65
N LEU A 20 16.69 5.69 16.83
CA LEU A 20 15.53 6.31 17.49
C LEU A 20 14.97 7.49 16.68
N GLY A 21 15.82 8.31 16.09
CA GLY A 21 15.43 9.43 15.21
C GLY A 21 14.69 8.96 13.97
N ILE A 22 15.16 7.90 13.33
CA ILE A 22 14.49 7.30 12.15
C ILE A 22 13.14 6.72 12.54
N ILE A 23 13.04 5.99 13.66
CA ILE A 23 11.77 5.43 14.15
C ILE A 23 10.79 6.56 14.47
N LEU A 24 11.23 7.60 15.19
CA LEU A 24 10.41 8.76 15.52
C LEU A 24 9.94 9.51 14.26
N PHE A 25 10.82 9.67 13.28
CA PHE A 25 10.50 10.29 11.99
C PHE A 25 9.46 9.48 11.21
N LEU A 26 9.59 8.16 11.17
CA LEU A 26 8.61 7.26 10.54
C LEU A 26 7.26 7.30 11.26
N VAL A 27 7.26 7.33 12.60
CA VAL A 27 6.03 7.47 13.39
C VAL A 27 5.37 8.83 13.16
N LEU A 28 6.13 9.92 13.12
CA LEU A 28 5.60 11.26 12.82
C LEU A 28 5.06 11.36 11.39
N LEU A 29 5.74 10.76 10.41
CA LEU A 29 5.23 10.63 9.04
C LEU A 29 3.91 9.86 9.01
N MET A 30 3.82 8.75 9.72
CA MET A 30 2.61 7.93 9.79
C MET A 30 1.45 8.67 10.48
N LEU A 31 1.73 9.40 11.55
CA LEU A 31 0.73 10.23 12.27
C LEU A 31 0.28 11.43 11.43
N SER A 32 1.21 12.11 10.76
CA SER A 32 0.91 13.21 9.85
C SER A 32 0.03 12.75 8.70
N TRP A 33 0.32 11.58 8.14
CA TRP A 33 -0.47 10.99 7.08
C TRP A 33 -1.87 10.56 7.53
N ARG A 34 -1.97 10.05 8.77
CA ARG A 34 -3.27 9.69 9.38
C ARG A 34 -4.15 10.92 9.64
N ASN A 35 -3.54 12.03 10.03
CA ASN A 35 -4.26 13.27 10.34
C ASN A 35 -4.69 14.03 9.06
N TRP A 36 -3.86 14.00 8.02
CA TRP A 36 -4.19 14.58 6.70
C TRP A 36 -5.33 13.81 6.01
N GLY A 37 -5.47 12.53 6.35
CA GLY A 37 -6.49 11.64 5.80
C GLY A 37 -7.92 11.90 6.25
N LYS A 38 -8.15 12.64 7.31
CA LYS A 38 -9.51 12.90 7.82
C LYS A 38 -10.25 14.03 7.09
N ARG A 39 -9.57 14.81 6.25
CA ARG A 39 -10.12 16.03 5.62
C ARG A 39 -10.44 15.94 4.13
N HIS A 40 -10.07 14.85 3.43
CA HIS A 40 -10.24 14.76 1.98
C HIS A 40 -11.00 13.49 1.57
N ASN A 41 -11.77 13.58 0.46
CA ASN A 41 -12.47 12.46 -0.17
C ASN A 41 -11.52 11.30 -0.48
N TYR A 42 -11.96 10.07 -0.27
CA TYR A 42 -11.14 8.87 -0.47
C TYR A 42 -10.57 8.79 -1.90
N ILE A 43 -11.36 9.12 -2.92
CA ILE A 43 -10.91 9.12 -4.33
C ILE A 43 -9.70 10.03 -4.56
N VAL A 44 -9.66 11.23 -3.95
CA VAL A 44 -8.54 12.17 -4.09
C VAL A 44 -7.26 11.62 -3.42
N ARG A 45 -7.39 11.02 -2.23
CA ARG A 45 -6.26 10.39 -1.52
C ARG A 45 -5.65 9.25 -2.31
N PHE A 46 -6.49 8.38 -2.85
CA PHE A 46 -6.03 7.22 -3.62
C PHE A 46 -5.41 7.61 -4.97
N ARG A 47 -5.81 8.75 -5.54
CA ARG A 47 -5.14 9.33 -6.71
C ARG A 47 -3.68 9.71 -6.42
N PHE A 48 -3.38 10.18 -5.21
CA PHE A 48 -2.00 10.49 -4.80
C PHE A 48 -1.17 9.23 -4.49
N LEU A 49 -1.75 8.26 -3.76
CA LEU A 49 -1.07 6.99 -3.47
C LEU A 49 -0.75 6.19 -4.75
N ALA A 50 -1.65 6.20 -5.73
CA ALA A 50 -1.44 5.53 -7.01
C ALA A 50 -0.25 6.09 -7.82
N LYS A 51 0.26 7.28 -7.49
CA LYS A 51 1.45 7.88 -8.15
C LYS A 51 2.78 7.37 -7.59
N ILE A 52 2.79 6.73 -6.42
CA ILE A 52 4.02 6.18 -5.83
C ILE A 52 4.31 4.85 -6.52
N PRO A 53 5.47 4.65 -7.20
CA PRO A 53 5.72 3.48 -8.07
C PRO A 53 5.67 2.24 -7.20
N LEU A 54 5.93 1.69 -6.34
CA LEU A 54 5.78 0.40 -5.65
C LEU A 54 4.46 0.27 -4.91
N VAL A 55 4.10 1.30 -4.13
CA VAL A 55 2.88 1.31 -3.29
C VAL A 55 1.63 1.47 -4.16
N GLY A 56 1.70 2.32 -5.20
CA GLY A 56 0.57 2.57 -6.10
C GLY A 56 0.12 1.32 -6.85
N THR A 57 1.07 0.51 -7.34
CA THR A 57 0.73 -0.74 -8.03
C THR A 57 0.09 -1.75 -7.09
N LEU A 58 0.60 -1.85 -5.85
CA LEU A 58 0.03 -2.73 -4.83
C LEU A 58 -1.42 -2.33 -4.49
N PHE A 59 -1.66 -1.03 -4.25
CA PHE A 59 -2.99 -0.49 -4.00
C PHE A 59 -3.93 -0.68 -5.18
N SER A 60 -3.47 -0.44 -6.40
CA SER A 60 -4.27 -0.61 -7.60
C SER A 60 -4.67 -2.07 -7.81
N ASN A 61 -3.77 -3.02 -7.59
CA ASN A 61 -4.09 -4.44 -7.64
C ASN A 61 -5.08 -4.84 -6.54
N TYR A 62 -4.88 -4.39 -5.31
CA TYR A 62 -5.80 -4.67 -4.20
C TYR A 62 -7.22 -4.21 -4.51
N TYR A 63 -7.39 -2.93 -4.87
CA TYR A 63 -8.73 -2.40 -5.12
C TYR A 63 -9.37 -2.98 -6.37
N SER A 64 -8.61 -3.21 -7.43
CA SER A 64 -9.16 -3.85 -8.64
C SER A 64 -9.61 -5.29 -8.38
N ALA A 65 -8.83 -6.05 -7.60
CA ALA A 65 -9.22 -7.39 -7.20
C ALA A 65 -10.46 -7.39 -6.31
N TYR A 66 -10.50 -6.48 -5.33
CA TYR A 66 -11.61 -6.34 -4.40
C TYR A 66 -12.91 -5.93 -5.12
N PHE A 67 -12.86 -4.89 -5.95
CA PHE A 67 -14.04 -4.46 -6.72
C PHE A 67 -14.51 -5.55 -7.70
N ALA A 68 -13.58 -6.19 -8.40
CA ALA A 68 -13.93 -7.26 -9.33
C ALA A 68 -14.58 -8.45 -8.60
N LEU A 69 -14.10 -8.78 -7.40
CA LEU A 69 -14.68 -9.87 -6.60
C LEU A 69 -16.10 -9.54 -6.13
N GLU A 70 -16.28 -8.37 -5.51
CA GLU A 70 -17.58 -7.99 -4.94
C GLU A 70 -18.62 -7.77 -6.03
N TRP A 71 -18.26 -7.03 -7.09
CA TRP A 71 -19.17 -6.82 -8.20
C TRP A 71 -19.45 -8.11 -8.97
N GLY A 72 -18.42 -8.95 -9.17
CA GLY A 72 -18.59 -10.24 -9.82
C GLY A 72 -19.58 -11.15 -9.10
N LYS A 73 -19.54 -11.17 -7.75
CA LYS A 73 -20.51 -11.91 -6.93
C LYS A 73 -21.93 -11.36 -7.06
N LEU A 74 -22.09 -10.02 -7.05
CA LEU A 74 -23.40 -9.38 -7.17
C LEU A 74 -24.01 -9.62 -8.55
N PHE A 75 -23.24 -9.50 -9.64
CA PHE A 75 -23.68 -9.88 -10.98
C PHE A 75 -24.00 -11.38 -11.11
N GLN A 76 -23.24 -12.25 -10.43
CA GLN A 76 -23.50 -13.69 -10.42
C GLN A 76 -24.84 -14.02 -9.75
N GLN A 77 -25.27 -13.22 -8.78
CA GLN A 77 -26.59 -13.32 -8.15
C GLN A 77 -27.74 -12.78 -9.01
N GLY A 78 -27.44 -12.28 -10.21
CA GLY A 78 -28.42 -11.74 -11.15
C GLY A 78 -28.82 -10.29 -10.90
N LEU A 79 -28.09 -9.57 -10.04
CA LEU A 79 -28.34 -8.15 -9.80
C LEU A 79 -27.91 -7.32 -11.02
N GLU A 80 -28.77 -6.39 -11.41
CA GLU A 80 -28.44 -5.41 -12.43
C GLU A 80 -27.50 -4.32 -11.89
N LEU A 81 -26.76 -3.64 -12.79
CA LEU A 81 -25.80 -2.60 -12.43
C LEU A 81 -26.40 -1.51 -11.52
N ASN A 82 -27.62 -1.05 -11.82
CA ASN A 82 -28.30 -0.03 -11.02
C ASN A 82 -28.59 -0.52 -9.60
N GLN A 83 -29.03 -1.78 -9.47
CA GLN A 83 -29.28 -2.41 -8.16
C GLN A 83 -27.99 -2.55 -7.35
N ILE A 84 -26.90 -2.94 -8.01
CA ILE A 84 -25.57 -3.03 -7.38
C ILE A 84 -25.14 -1.66 -6.84
N ILE A 85 -25.27 -0.62 -7.63
CA ILE A 85 -24.94 0.74 -7.22
C ILE A 85 -25.79 1.18 -6.02
N GLU A 86 -27.09 0.89 -6.03
CA GLU A 86 -27.98 1.22 -4.92
C GLU A 86 -27.64 0.43 -3.65
N CYS A 87 -27.37 -0.86 -3.74
CA CYS A 87 -26.89 -1.66 -2.62
C CYS A 87 -25.60 -1.09 -2.00
N LEU A 88 -24.66 -0.66 -2.83
CA LEU A 88 -23.39 -0.09 -2.36
C LEU A 88 -23.56 1.27 -1.68
N LEU A 89 -24.57 2.05 -2.07
CA LEU A 89 -24.88 3.35 -1.45
C LEU A 89 -25.52 3.21 -0.06
N VAL A 90 -26.24 2.11 0.19
CA VAL A 90 -26.93 1.86 1.47
C VAL A 90 -26.00 1.30 2.55
N ILE A 91 -24.83 0.77 2.15
CA ILE A 91 -23.85 0.24 3.10
C ILE A 91 -23.37 1.35 4.04
N ASP A 92 -23.59 1.18 5.34
CA ASP A 92 -23.18 2.13 6.38
C ASP A 92 -21.66 2.23 6.44
N GLY A 93 -21.16 3.45 6.35
CA GLY A 93 -19.75 3.78 6.49
C GLY A 93 -19.17 4.45 5.24
N LYS A 94 -18.38 5.50 5.46
CA LYS A 94 -17.63 6.17 4.39
C LYS A 94 -16.56 5.23 3.86
N SER A 95 -16.83 4.56 2.77
CA SER A 95 -15.88 3.67 2.08
C SER A 95 -15.58 4.17 0.67
N LEU A 96 -14.41 3.79 0.15
CA LEU A 96 -14.05 4.08 -1.25
C LEU A 96 -15.10 3.49 -2.23
N MET A 97 -15.66 2.34 -1.89
CA MET A 97 -16.69 1.67 -2.67
C MET A 97 -17.97 2.53 -2.77
N GLN A 98 -18.38 3.13 -1.66
CA GLN A 98 -19.55 4.01 -1.61
C GLN A 98 -19.32 5.31 -2.41
N GLU A 99 -18.14 5.93 -2.28
CA GLU A 99 -17.81 7.12 -3.07
C GLU A 99 -17.75 6.80 -4.56
N LEU A 100 -17.18 5.64 -4.94
CA LEU A 100 -17.16 5.18 -6.31
C LEU A 100 -18.57 4.94 -6.85
N ALA A 101 -19.42 4.26 -6.07
CA ALA A 101 -20.80 4.01 -6.45
C ALA A 101 -21.58 5.32 -6.66
N ALA A 102 -21.39 6.31 -5.78
CA ALA A 102 -22.02 7.63 -5.91
C ALA A 102 -21.58 8.38 -7.17
N ASP A 103 -20.26 8.39 -7.46
CA ASP A 103 -19.73 9.05 -8.67
C ASP A 103 -20.18 8.31 -9.94
N LEU A 104 -20.16 6.97 -9.94
CA LEU A 104 -20.66 6.16 -11.05
C LEU A 104 -22.15 6.38 -11.31
N LYS A 105 -22.99 6.46 -10.27
CA LYS A 105 -24.43 6.73 -10.42
C LYS A 105 -24.70 7.98 -11.25
N ILE A 106 -23.98 9.06 -10.93
CA ILE A 106 -24.12 10.34 -11.63
C ILE A 106 -23.66 10.22 -13.10
N ARG A 107 -22.52 9.56 -13.33
CA ARG A 107 -21.92 9.49 -14.66
C ARG A 107 -22.65 8.54 -15.60
N LEU A 108 -23.12 7.43 -15.08
CA LEU A 108 -23.93 6.47 -15.86
C LEU A 108 -25.29 7.07 -16.23
N ALA A 109 -25.89 7.90 -15.36
CA ALA A 109 -27.10 8.66 -15.69
C ALA A 109 -26.89 9.66 -16.84
N GLN A 110 -25.66 10.08 -17.11
CA GLN A 110 -25.27 10.92 -18.25
C GLN A 110 -25.08 10.13 -19.56
N GLY A 111 -25.31 8.82 -19.54
CA GLY A 111 -25.19 7.94 -20.71
C GLY A 111 -23.78 7.39 -20.96
N ASN A 112 -22.85 7.56 -20.02
CA ASN A 112 -21.52 6.98 -20.13
C ASN A 112 -21.57 5.46 -19.87
N THR A 113 -20.66 4.70 -20.49
CA THR A 113 -20.55 3.26 -20.25
C THR A 113 -19.75 2.98 -18.98
N LEU A 114 -20.07 1.90 -18.26
CA LEU A 114 -19.35 1.49 -17.05
C LEU A 114 -17.86 1.31 -17.32
N ALA A 115 -17.51 0.63 -18.41
CA ALA A 115 -16.12 0.37 -18.78
C ALA A 115 -15.32 1.68 -18.99
N ALA A 116 -15.91 2.69 -19.65
CA ALA A 116 -15.24 3.97 -19.90
C ALA A 116 -14.99 4.74 -18.58
N GLU A 117 -15.97 4.75 -17.68
CA GLU A 117 -15.83 5.45 -16.41
C GLU A 117 -14.84 4.77 -15.47
N LEU A 118 -14.84 3.44 -15.38
CA LEU A 118 -13.86 2.71 -14.57
C LEU A 118 -12.42 2.97 -15.01
N GLY A 119 -12.16 3.19 -16.28
CA GLY A 119 -10.84 3.54 -16.81
C GLY A 119 -10.30 4.90 -16.34
N ARG A 120 -11.14 5.78 -15.80
CA ARG A 120 -10.77 7.12 -15.31
C ARG A 120 -10.17 7.12 -13.90
N TYR A 121 -10.39 6.04 -13.14
CA TYR A 121 -9.91 5.95 -11.77
C TYR A 121 -8.48 5.42 -11.72
N PRO A 122 -7.49 6.22 -11.30
CA PRO A 122 -6.08 5.84 -11.31
C PRO A 122 -5.74 4.78 -10.24
N PHE A 123 -6.63 4.53 -9.29
CA PHE A 123 -6.50 3.48 -8.30
C PHE A 123 -7.04 2.12 -8.78
N LEU A 124 -7.61 2.07 -9.97
CA LEU A 124 -7.97 0.82 -10.64
C LEU A 124 -6.95 0.53 -11.75
N THR A 125 -6.73 -0.75 -12.01
CA THR A 125 -5.85 -1.16 -13.12
C THR A 125 -6.52 -0.86 -14.46
N LYS A 126 -5.72 -0.52 -15.45
CA LYS A 126 -6.23 -0.30 -16.82
C LYS A 126 -6.87 -1.57 -17.41
N GLU A 127 -6.43 -2.73 -16.94
CA GLU A 127 -6.99 -4.03 -17.33
C GLU A 127 -8.43 -4.18 -16.88
N PHE A 128 -8.79 -3.64 -15.70
CA PHE A 128 -10.13 -3.76 -15.13
C PHE A 128 -11.22 -3.21 -16.07
N SER A 129 -11.01 -2.00 -16.60
CA SER A 129 -11.93 -1.39 -17.58
C SER A 129 -12.10 -2.25 -18.85
N ARG A 130 -11.01 -2.86 -19.34
CA ARG A 130 -11.06 -3.75 -20.51
C ARG A 130 -11.84 -5.04 -20.23
N ILE A 131 -11.64 -5.63 -19.06
CA ILE A 131 -12.36 -6.83 -18.64
C ILE A 131 -13.87 -6.55 -18.52
N VAL A 132 -14.24 -5.41 -17.94
CA VAL A 132 -15.65 -4.99 -17.88
C VAL A 132 -16.22 -4.84 -19.28
N PHE A 133 -15.54 -4.14 -20.18
CA PHE A 133 -15.99 -3.97 -21.56
C PHE A 133 -16.18 -5.32 -22.29
N GLN A 134 -15.22 -6.24 -22.14
CA GLN A 134 -15.33 -7.57 -22.75
C GLN A 134 -16.45 -8.40 -22.14
N GLY A 135 -16.63 -8.32 -20.82
CA GLY A 135 -17.68 -9.04 -20.10
C GLY A 135 -19.09 -8.54 -20.48
N GLU A 136 -19.26 -7.21 -20.63
CA GLU A 136 -20.51 -6.61 -21.12
C GLU A 136 -20.80 -7.06 -22.55
N ALA A 137 -19.81 -6.96 -23.45
CA ALA A 137 -19.98 -7.33 -24.86
C ALA A 137 -20.33 -8.82 -25.07
N ARG A 138 -19.85 -9.70 -24.19
CA ARG A 138 -20.10 -11.15 -24.23
C ARG A 138 -21.31 -11.61 -23.42
N GLY A 139 -21.94 -10.71 -22.65
CA GLY A 139 -23.01 -11.06 -21.72
C GLY A 139 -22.56 -11.97 -20.56
N ASN A 140 -21.28 -11.99 -20.22
CA ASN A 140 -20.70 -12.88 -19.21
C ASN A 140 -19.86 -12.12 -18.18
N LEU A 141 -20.31 -10.92 -17.82
CA LEU A 141 -19.58 -9.98 -16.97
C LEU A 141 -19.21 -10.56 -15.60
N ALA A 142 -20.15 -11.29 -14.97
CA ALA A 142 -19.92 -11.91 -13.66
C ALA A 142 -18.70 -12.85 -13.68
N LYS A 143 -18.65 -13.76 -14.64
CA LYS A 143 -17.56 -14.74 -14.75
C LYS A 143 -16.21 -14.09 -15.07
N GLU A 144 -16.22 -13.11 -15.99
CA GLU A 144 -14.99 -12.38 -16.35
C GLU A 144 -14.43 -11.62 -15.14
N LEU A 145 -15.28 -10.94 -14.36
CA LEU A 145 -14.88 -10.24 -13.15
C LEU A 145 -14.33 -11.18 -12.08
N LEU A 146 -14.97 -12.31 -11.82
CA LEU A 146 -14.52 -13.29 -10.84
C LEU A 146 -13.17 -13.91 -11.24
N THR A 147 -13.01 -14.27 -12.51
CA THR A 147 -11.75 -14.81 -13.04
C THR A 147 -10.63 -13.77 -12.92
N TYR A 148 -10.91 -12.54 -13.31
CA TYR A 148 -9.98 -11.43 -13.20
C TYR A 148 -9.59 -11.14 -11.73
N SER A 149 -10.55 -11.16 -10.81
CA SER A 149 -10.28 -10.96 -9.39
C SER A 149 -9.27 -11.96 -8.85
N GLN A 150 -9.43 -13.26 -9.15
CA GLN A 150 -8.50 -14.32 -8.73
C GLN A 150 -7.09 -14.09 -9.28
N LEU A 151 -6.97 -13.66 -10.52
CA LEU A 151 -5.68 -13.37 -11.15
C LEU A 151 -4.99 -12.18 -10.48
N VAL A 152 -5.73 -11.11 -10.20
CA VAL A 152 -5.16 -9.90 -9.59
C VAL A 152 -4.85 -10.13 -8.11
N TRP A 153 -5.64 -10.94 -7.38
CA TRP A 153 -5.30 -11.36 -6.01
C TRP A 153 -3.97 -12.11 -5.96
N ARG A 154 -3.72 -13.02 -6.88
CA ARG A 154 -2.41 -13.70 -6.98
C ARG A 154 -1.27 -12.71 -7.23
N ARG A 155 -1.45 -11.75 -8.13
CA ARG A 155 -0.46 -10.70 -8.37
C ARG A 155 -0.20 -9.85 -7.11
N PHE A 156 -1.25 -9.50 -6.39
CA PHE A 156 -1.15 -8.74 -5.15
C PHE A 156 -0.36 -9.51 -4.08
N PHE A 157 -0.66 -10.79 -3.86
CA PHE A 157 0.06 -11.61 -2.88
C PHE A 157 1.52 -11.83 -3.27
N ASN A 158 1.82 -12.08 -4.53
CA ASN A 158 3.21 -12.19 -5.00
C ASN A 158 4.01 -10.89 -4.77
N GLN A 159 3.38 -9.73 -4.95
CA GLN A 159 4.01 -8.44 -4.64
C GLN A 159 4.22 -8.25 -3.14
N LEU A 160 3.28 -8.69 -2.30
CA LEU A 160 3.45 -8.68 -0.84
C LEU A 160 4.60 -9.59 -0.41
N GLU A 161 4.69 -10.81 -0.92
CA GLU A 161 5.80 -11.72 -0.63
C GLU A 161 7.14 -11.10 -0.99
N PHE A 162 7.23 -10.45 -2.14
CA PHE A 162 8.44 -9.74 -2.55
C PHE A 162 8.81 -8.63 -1.55
N LEU A 163 7.84 -7.84 -1.08
CA LEU A 163 8.09 -6.80 -0.09
C LEU A 163 8.52 -7.38 1.27
N VAL A 164 7.87 -8.46 1.69
CA VAL A 164 8.19 -9.14 2.96
C VAL A 164 9.57 -9.78 2.91
N SER A 165 9.98 -10.35 1.79
CA SER A 165 11.33 -10.95 1.65
C SER A 165 12.46 -9.92 1.79
N TRP A 166 12.21 -8.65 1.52
CA TRP A 166 13.17 -7.57 1.81
C TRP A 166 13.29 -7.21 3.29
N LEU A 167 12.31 -7.58 4.11
CA LEU A 167 12.41 -7.35 5.56
C LEU A 167 13.50 -8.22 6.21
N GLN A 168 13.69 -9.43 5.72
CA GLN A 168 14.68 -10.36 6.29
C GLN A 168 16.11 -9.81 6.25
N PRO A 169 16.68 -9.38 5.12
CA PRO A 169 18.01 -8.78 5.09
C PRO A 169 18.11 -7.50 5.93
N LEU A 170 17.03 -6.71 6.02
CA LEU A 170 17.02 -5.52 6.88
C LEU A 170 17.14 -5.88 8.37
N VAL A 171 16.42 -6.90 8.84
CA VAL A 171 16.51 -7.40 10.21
C VAL A 171 17.90 -7.93 10.49
N PHE A 172 18.51 -8.73 9.60
CA PHE A 172 19.88 -9.19 9.74
C PHE A 172 20.89 -8.06 9.83
N LEU A 173 20.74 -7.02 9.02
CA LEU A 173 21.61 -5.84 9.07
C LEU A 173 21.53 -5.15 10.44
N ILE A 174 20.32 -4.97 10.98
CA ILE A 174 20.11 -4.35 12.30
C ILE A 174 20.76 -5.19 13.40
N VAL A 175 20.54 -6.51 13.38
CA VAL A 175 21.12 -7.43 14.37
C VAL A 175 22.64 -7.42 14.27
N ALA A 176 23.22 -7.47 13.08
CA ALA A 176 24.67 -7.40 12.87
C ALA A 176 25.26 -6.09 13.43
N LEU A 177 24.61 -4.95 13.18
CA LEU A 177 25.03 -3.65 13.73
C LEU A 177 24.98 -3.63 15.26
N LEU A 178 23.94 -4.22 15.86
CA LEU A 178 23.84 -4.35 17.32
C LEU A 178 24.98 -5.21 17.91
N ILE A 179 25.27 -6.35 17.30
CA ILE A 179 26.35 -7.23 17.73
C ILE A 179 27.70 -6.50 17.65
N VAL A 180 28.00 -5.86 16.51
CA VAL A 180 29.23 -5.09 16.33
C VAL A 180 29.32 -3.96 17.37
N SER A 181 28.25 -3.25 17.65
CA SER A 181 28.25 -2.18 18.65
C SER A 181 28.55 -2.70 20.07
N LEU A 182 28.01 -3.87 20.44
CA LEU A 182 28.29 -4.53 21.71
C LEU A 182 29.77 -4.94 21.82
N TYR A 183 30.33 -5.56 20.77
CA TYR A 183 31.75 -5.92 20.75
C TYR A 183 32.66 -4.70 20.85
N LEU A 184 32.38 -3.64 20.13
CA LEU A 184 33.16 -2.39 20.23
C LEU A 184 33.11 -1.80 21.64
N THR A 185 31.94 -1.82 22.29
CA THR A 185 31.79 -1.33 23.67
C THR A 185 32.60 -2.14 24.67
N MET A 186 32.78 -3.44 24.40
CA MET A 186 33.57 -4.35 25.27
C MET A 186 35.07 -4.22 25.05
N LEU A 187 35.51 -3.96 23.81
CA LEU A 187 36.93 -3.84 23.46
C LEU A 187 37.56 -2.48 23.81
N LEU A 188 36.78 -1.39 23.75
CA LEU A 188 37.24 -0.03 24.03
C LEU A 188 37.91 0.15 25.40
N PRO A 189 37.40 -0.40 26.54
CA PRO A 189 38.09 -0.28 27.84
C PRO A 189 39.37 -1.09 27.92
N LEU A 190 39.53 -2.18 27.13
CA LEU A 190 40.74 -3.00 27.12
C LEU A 190 41.92 -2.30 26.43
N THR A 191 41.66 -1.59 25.33
CA THR A 191 42.70 -0.85 24.61
C THR A 191 43.18 0.40 25.36
N ASN A 192 42.35 0.97 26.24
CA ASN A 192 42.75 2.10 27.08
C ASN A 192 43.66 1.67 28.27
N LEU A 193 43.66 0.40 28.64
CA LEU A 193 44.54 -0.11 29.70
C LEU A 193 45.98 -0.39 29.20
N GLU A 194 46.16 -0.71 27.92
CA GLU A 194 47.49 -0.92 27.31
C GLU A 194 48.28 0.39 27.07
N GLY A 195 47.60 1.54 27.06
CA GLY A 195 48.23 2.86 26.89
C GLY A 195 48.77 3.49 28.19
N ILE A 196 48.66 2.82 29.34
CA ILE A 196 49.08 3.32 30.67
C ILE A 196 50.31 2.55 31.18
N LEU A 197 50.77 1.51 30.51
CA LEU A 197 52.04 0.80 30.76
C LEU A 197 53.10 1.25 29.77
#